data_2462dff92678d382c0d9fff611b06d32
#
_entry.id   2462dff92678d382c0d9fff611b06d32
#
_cell.length_a   1.000
_cell.length_b   1.000
_cell.length_c   1.000
_cell.angle_alpha   90.00
_cell.angle_beta   90.00
_cell.angle_gamma   90.00
#
_symmetry.space_group_name_H-M   'P 1'
#
loop_
_entity.id
_entity.type
_entity.pdbx_description
1 polymer ?
#
loop_
_entity_poly.entity_id
_entity_poly.type
_entity_poly.pdbx_seq_one_letter_code
_entity_poly.pdbx_strand_id
1 'polypeptide(L)'
;SHDELIDRAWGPKRVITPDNLSQRMKTLRQSLGDDPNNPRYIEGMRGQGYRLVPEVNIQPAPTSSRSSRRARITGIVAGLVVILAAWLTWSAVDRMNSPESDSVSSSKSSTPIESLAYQRGQPPAIAVLPFANLSDNPSNLYFTDGIHDDLLTRISKIQDIKTISRTSVMTYRDSDKKLGTIAKELGVSTILEGGVQRSGNQVRINLQLIDAETDAHVWAQTYTRDLTATNVFIVQAEITEAVAGVLQAILSEDERRQVQKQPTANLQALEAYYLGNQFNAQHTSDSIERAILAYQSAVE
;
A
#
# COMPACT_ATOMS: atom_id res chain seq x y z
N SER A 1 -5.58 2.80 34.99
CA SER A 1 -6.09 1.40 34.95
C SER A 1 -6.15 0.90 33.51
N HIS A 2 -6.36 -0.41 33.31
CA HIS A 2 -6.60 -0.98 32.00
C HIS A 2 -7.78 -0.31 31.30
N ASP A 3 -8.85 -0.08 32.02
CA ASP A 3 -10.08 0.55 31.48
C ASP A 3 -9.84 2.00 31.08
N GLU A 4 -9.08 2.75 31.86
CA GLU A 4 -8.71 4.14 31.52
C GLU A 4 -7.83 4.24 30.28
N LEU A 5 -6.93 3.28 30.07
CA LEU A 5 -6.11 3.20 28.87
C LEU A 5 -6.95 2.87 27.64
N ILE A 6 -7.90 1.96 27.79
CA ILE A 6 -8.84 1.57 26.74
C ILE A 6 -9.73 2.75 26.36
N ASP A 7 -10.32 3.43 27.34
CA ASP A 7 -11.19 4.59 27.09
C ASP A 7 -10.48 5.77 26.43
N ARG A 8 -9.24 6.06 26.83
CA ARG A 8 -8.44 7.15 26.24
C ARG A 8 -7.91 6.83 24.85
N ALA A 9 -7.52 5.58 24.60
CA ALA A 9 -6.91 5.19 23.33
C ALA A 9 -7.95 4.83 22.25
N TRP A 10 -9.12 4.31 22.63
CA TRP A 10 -10.13 3.80 21.70
C TRP A 10 -11.55 4.35 21.90
N GLY A 11 -11.77 5.15 22.98
CA GLY A 11 -13.07 5.76 23.31
C GLY A 11 -14.04 4.82 24.01
N PRO A 12 -15.09 5.38 24.69
CA PRO A 12 -15.92 4.66 25.67
C PRO A 12 -16.90 3.64 25.10
N LYS A 13 -16.93 3.42 23.79
CA LYS A 13 -17.88 2.48 23.13
C LYS A 13 -17.22 1.22 22.57
N ARG A 14 -15.94 0.97 22.80
CA ARG A 14 -15.26 -0.23 22.26
C ARG A 14 -15.03 -1.26 23.37
N VAL A 15 -15.54 -2.46 23.17
CA VAL A 15 -15.24 -3.62 24.01
C VAL A 15 -13.90 -4.20 23.50
N ILE A 16 -12.79 -3.81 24.13
CA ILE A 16 -11.48 -4.40 23.89
C ILE A 16 -11.21 -5.37 25.03
N THR A 17 -10.93 -6.63 24.69
CA THR A 17 -10.58 -7.61 25.71
C THR A 17 -9.19 -7.35 26.26
N PRO A 18 -8.91 -7.67 27.54
CA PRO A 18 -7.58 -7.53 28.15
C PRO A 18 -6.47 -8.22 27.37
N ASP A 19 -6.77 -9.32 26.66
CA ASP A 19 -5.83 -10.05 25.83
C ASP A 19 -5.38 -9.23 24.61
N ASN A 20 -6.28 -8.50 23.97
CA ASN A 20 -5.94 -7.60 22.85
C ASN A 20 -5.03 -6.46 23.29
N LEU A 21 -5.25 -5.88 24.48
CA LEU A 21 -4.37 -4.85 25.03
C LEU A 21 -2.98 -5.42 25.32
N SER A 22 -2.91 -6.60 25.92
CA SER A 22 -1.66 -7.31 26.23
C SER A 22 -0.85 -7.62 24.97
N GLN A 23 -1.51 -8.07 23.89
CA GLN A 23 -0.88 -8.34 22.61
C GLN A 23 -0.30 -7.06 21.96
N ARG A 24 -1.05 -5.97 21.98
CA ARG A 24 -0.58 -4.67 21.46
C ARG A 24 0.59 -4.11 22.29
N MET A 25 0.56 -4.26 23.61
CA MET A 25 1.68 -3.85 24.46
C MET A 25 2.93 -4.71 24.20
N LYS A 26 2.77 -6.00 23.91
CA LYS A 26 3.88 -6.86 23.47
C LYS A 26 4.50 -6.37 22.17
N THR A 27 3.68 -6.05 21.17
CA THR A 27 4.14 -5.52 19.88
C THR A 27 4.85 -4.17 20.05
N LEU A 28 4.29 -3.27 20.87
CA LEU A 28 4.90 -1.97 21.16
C LEU A 28 6.27 -2.11 21.83
N ARG A 29 6.40 -3.01 22.81
CA ARG A 29 7.70 -3.31 23.42
C ARG A 29 8.71 -3.85 22.42
N GLN A 30 8.30 -4.76 21.55
CA GLN A 30 9.17 -5.29 20.49
C GLN A 30 9.66 -4.17 19.56
N SER A 31 8.79 -3.24 19.16
CA SER A 31 9.15 -2.10 18.32
C SER A 31 10.11 -1.11 19.01
N LEU A 32 10.03 -1.00 20.35
CA LEU A 32 10.89 -0.12 21.17
C LEU A 32 12.18 -0.84 21.64
N GLY A 33 12.33 -2.14 21.39
CA GLY A 33 13.41 -2.94 21.96
C GLY A 33 13.36 -3.01 23.50
N ASP A 34 12.14 -3.01 24.09
CA ASP A 34 11.90 -2.95 25.53
C ASP A 34 11.70 -4.38 26.11
N ASP A 35 12.55 -4.76 27.05
CA ASP A 35 12.47 -6.08 27.68
C ASP A 35 11.44 -6.07 28.83
N PRO A 36 10.43 -6.96 28.82
CA PRO A 36 9.45 -7.08 29.90
C PRO A 36 10.04 -7.32 31.29
N ASN A 37 11.22 -7.98 31.38
CA ASN A 37 11.90 -8.31 32.63
C ASN A 37 12.84 -7.19 33.11
N ASN A 38 13.25 -6.29 32.19
CA ASN A 38 14.07 -5.10 32.51
C ASN A 38 13.55 -3.89 31.71
N PRO A 39 12.37 -3.35 32.08
CA PRO A 39 11.68 -2.35 31.29
C PRO A 39 12.40 -1.00 31.29
N ARG A 40 12.71 -0.47 30.12
CA ARG A 40 13.27 0.85 29.90
C ARG A 40 12.22 1.93 29.65
N TYR A 41 11.10 1.52 29.03
CA TYR A 41 10.05 2.44 28.60
C TYR A 41 8.69 2.14 29.21
N ILE A 42 8.29 0.87 29.28
CA ILE A 42 6.95 0.47 29.70
C ILE A 42 7.06 -0.57 30.83
N GLU A 43 6.56 -0.25 32.01
CA GLU A 43 6.46 -1.16 33.14
C GLU A 43 5.03 -1.71 33.27
N GLY A 44 4.89 -3.04 33.40
CA GLY A 44 3.61 -3.70 33.67
C GLY A 44 3.36 -3.78 35.18
N MET A 45 2.27 -3.18 35.65
CA MET A 45 1.85 -3.23 37.04
C MET A 45 0.76 -4.29 37.22
N ARG A 46 1.06 -5.33 38.00
CA ARG A 46 0.14 -6.47 38.21
C ARG A 46 -1.21 -5.99 38.75
N GLY A 47 -2.29 -6.24 37.99
CA GLY A 47 -3.65 -5.83 38.35
C GLY A 47 -4.00 -4.35 38.20
N GLN A 48 -3.05 -3.49 37.82
CA GLN A 48 -3.24 -2.03 37.70
C GLN A 48 -3.01 -1.48 36.29
N GLY A 49 -2.37 -2.25 35.38
CA GLY A 49 -2.13 -1.84 34.00
C GLY A 49 -0.68 -1.59 33.65
N TYR A 50 -0.39 -0.54 32.88
CA TYR A 50 0.94 -0.20 32.40
C TYR A 50 1.30 1.24 32.82
N ARG A 51 2.61 1.49 33.05
CA ARG A 51 3.13 2.82 33.32
C ARG A 51 4.35 3.09 32.44
N LEU A 52 4.58 4.35 32.06
CA LEU A 52 5.83 4.78 31.43
C LEU A 52 6.91 4.95 32.49
N VAL A 53 8.09 4.38 32.26
CA VAL A 53 9.24 4.44 33.15
C VAL A 53 9.93 5.82 33.11
N PRO A 54 10.18 6.43 31.90
CA PRO A 54 10.72 7.78 31.80
C PRO A 54 9.67 8.84 32.13
N GLU A 55 10.08 9.95 32.76
CA GLU A 55 9.25 11.15 32.85
C GLU A 55 9.04 11.73 31.44
N VAL A 56 7.79 11.80 31.00
CA VAL A 56 7.43 12.37 29.70
C VAL A 56 7.35 13.88 29.83
N ASN A 57 8.39 14.58 29.38
CA ASN A 57 8.38 16.03 29.25
C ASN A 57 7.76 16.41 27.91
N ILE A 58 6.49 16.80 27.92
CA ILE A 58 5.77 17.27 26.74
C ILE A 58 6.24 18.69 26.42
N GLN A 59 7.24 18.84 25.56
CA GLN A 59 7.56 20.14 24.98
C GLN A 59 6.50 20.48 23.92
N PRO A 60 5.80 21.63 24.04
CA PRO A 60 4.91 22.08 22.99
C PRO A 60 5.75 22.31 21.71
N ALA A 61 5.26 21.79 20.58
CA ALA A 61 5.91 21.99 19.30
C ALA A 61 6.18 23.48 19.07
N PRO A 62 7.41 23.89 18.63
CA PRO A 62 7.69 25.29 18.40
C PRO A 62 6.77 25.83 17.31
N THR A 63 5.92 26.78 17.68
CA THR A 63 5.15 27.58 16.73
C THR A 63 6.14 28.27 15.81
N SER A 64 6.18 27.88 14.55
CA SER A 64 7.04 28.49 13.54
C SER A 64 6.63 29.93 13.30
N SER A 65 7.25 30.88 14.05
CA SER A 65 7.22 32.28 13.68
C SER A 65 7.97 32.44 12.34
N ARG A 66 7.26 32.88 11.31
CA ARG A 66 7.80 33.36 10.05
C ARG A 66 8.74 34.55 10.31
N SER A 67 10.02 34.30 10.54
CA SER A 67 11.06 35.32 10.60
C SER A 67 11.94 35.20 9.33
N SER A 68 11.84 36.25 8.53
CA SER A 68 12.69 36.72 7.42
C SER A 68 13.96 35.89 7.07
N ARG A 69 13.85 35.05 6.03
CA ARG A 69 14.97 34.40 5.33
C ARG A 69 15.55 35.31 4.23
N ARG A 70 16.07 36.50 4.54
CA ARG A 70 16.73 37.33 3.51
C ARG A 70 18.24 37.50 3.68
N ALA A 71 18.88 36.93 4.70
CA ALA A 71 20.29 37.19 4.98
C ALA A 71 21.25 35.99 4.89
N ARG A 72 20.83 34.80 4.38
CA ARG A 72 21.71 33.60 4.32
C ARG A 72 21.94 33.02 2.93
N ILE A 73 21.44 33.66 1.87
CA ILE A 73 21.59 33.14 0.50
C ILE A 73 22.95 33.50 -0.11
N THR A 74 23.58 34.59 0.33
CA THR A 74 24.85 35.06 -0.26
C THR A 74 26.05 34.17 0.08
N GLY A 75 26.03 33.44 1.22
CA GLY A 75 27.12 32.56 1.62
C GLY A 75 27.12 31.19 0.90
N ILE A 76 25.93 30.68 0.55
CA ILE A 76 25.78 29.35 -0.07
C ILE A 76 26.17 29.39 -1.57
N VAL A 77 25.89 30.50 -2.26
CA VAL A 77 26.22 30.65 -3.68
C VAL A 77 27.74 30.75 -3.88
N ALA A 78 28.48 31.42 -2.97
CA ALA A 78 29.94 31.49 -3.03
C ALA A 78 30.61 30.12 -2.78
N GLY A 79 30.07 29.32 -1.86
CA GLY A 79 30.55 27.95 -1.60
C GLY A 79 30.37 26.98 -2.77
N LEU A 80 29.23 27.08 -3.46
CA LEU A 80 28.93 26.22 -4.62
C LEU A 80 29.82 26.53 -5.83
N VAL A 81 30.18 27.81 -6.05
CA VAL A 81 31.05 28.21 -7.16
C VAL A 81 32.48 27.67 -6.94
N VAL A 82 33.01 27.68 -5.70
CA VAL A 82 34.30 27.10 -5.38
C VAL A 82 34.36 25.59 -5.56
N ILE A 83 33.30 24.88 -5.17
CA ILE A 83 33.20 23.43 -5.34
C ILE A 83 33.10 23.07 -6.84
N LEU A 84 32.36 23.85 -7.64
CA LEU A 84 32.23 23.63 -9.07
C LEU A 84 33.55 23.89 -9.81
N ALA A 85 34.33 24.92 -9.42
CA ALA A 85 35.64 25.21 -9.96
C ALA A 85 36.64 24.11 -9.62
N ALA A 86 36.65 23.60 -8.38
CA ALA A 86 37.48 22.48 -7.95
C ALA A 86 37.15 21.18 -8.69
N TRP A 87 35.86 20.92 -8.95
CA TRP A 87 35.41 19.73 -9.68
C TRP A 87 35.80 19.80 -11.18
N LEU A 88 35.70 20.98 -11.81
CA LEU A 88 36.12 21.19 -13.21
C LEU A 88 37.64 21.06 -13.42
N THR A 89 38.48 21.52 -12.48
CA THR A 89 39.94 21.34 -12.54
C THR A 89 40.36 19.90 -12.31
N TRP A 90 39.67 19.18 -11.38
CA TRP A 90 39.92 17.75 -11.16
C TRP A 90 39.56 16.90 -12.38
N SER A 91 38.42 17.17 -13.03
CA SER A 91 37.98 16.43 -14.23
C SER A 91 38.88 16.70 -15.47
N ALA A 92 39.60 17.81 -15.52
CA ALA A 92 40.55 18.12 -16.61
C ALA A 92 41.88 17.38 -16.45
N VAL A 93 42.34 17.21 -15.21
CA VAL A 93 43.61 16.48 -14.91
C VAL A 93 43.42 14.96 -15.14
N ASP A 94 42.24 14.40 -14.84
CA ASP A 94 41.95 12.96 -14.99
C ASP A 94 41.90 12.53 -16.48
N ARG A 95 41.57 13.44 -17.40
CA ARG A 95 41.52 13.16 -18.84
C ARG A 95 42.92 13.13 -19.53
N MET A 96 43.95 13.60 -18.86
CA MET A 96 45.29 13.63 -19.44
C MET A 96 46.16 12.42 -19.05
N ASN A 97 45.68 11.55 -18.18
CA ASN A 97 46.47 10.44 -17.62
C ASN A 97 45.89 9.05 -17.84
N SER A 98 45.03 8.85 -18.85
CA SER A 98 44.55 7.51 -19.20
C SER A 98 45.38 6.90 -20.31
N PRO A 99 46.04 5.76 -20.08
CA PRO A 99 46.62 4.97 -21.17
C PRO A 99 45.52 4.28 -21.94
N GLU A 100 45.57 4.42 -23.24
CA GLU A 100 44.80 3.75 -24.25
C GLU A 100 44.96 2.22 -24.11
N SER A 101 43.92 1.52 -23.76
CA SER A 101 43.85 0.05 -23.90
C SER A 101 42.41 -0.36 -24.21
N ASP A 102 42.34 -1.02 -25.31
CA ASP A 102 41.23 -1.66 -26.03
C ASP A 102 40.12 -2.30 -25.22
N SER A 103 38.93 -2.12 -25.81
CA SER A 103 37.79 -3.05 -25.86
C SER A 103 37.23 -3.57 -24.55
N VAL A 104 35.92 -3.36 -24.43
CA VAL A 104 34.89 -4.26 -24.00
C VAL A 104 33.89 -3.65 -23.00
N SER A 105 32.64 -3.69 -23.41
CA SER A 105 31.41 -3.69 -22.65
C SER A 105 31.02 -2.46 -21.83
N SER A 106 30.24 -1.64 -22.49
CA SER A 106 29.32 -0.69 -21.95
C SER A 106 28.37 -1.38 -20.93
N SER A 107 28.74 -1.39 -19.65
CA SER A 107 27.79 -1.62 -18.59
C SER A 107 26.99 -0.35 -18.38
N LYS A 108 25.86 -0.25 -19.08
CA LYS A 108 24.82 0.74 -18.77
C LYS A 108 24.37 0.50 -17.33
N SER A 109 24.51 1.50 -16.48
CA SER A 109 23.79 1.59 -15.21
C SER A 109 22.30 1.47 -15.52
N SER A 110 21.74 0.29 -15.26
CA SER A 110 20.32 0.06 -15.34
C SER A 110 19.63 0.84 -14.22
N THR A 111 18.79 1.79 -14.59
CA THR A 111 17.77 2.36 -13.71
C THR A 111 16.91 1.22 -13.12
N PRO A 112 16.38 1.36 -11.88
CA PRO A 112 15.57 0.30 -11.23
C PRO A 112 14.35 -0.20 -12.05
N ILE A 113 13.94 0.53 -13.09
CA ILE A 113 12.85 0.17 -14.01
C ILE A 113 13.25 -0.95 -14.99
N GLU A 114 14.56 -1.17 -15.23
CA GLU A 114 15.03 -2.20 -16.18
C GLU A 114 15.06 -3.61 -15.58
N SER A 115 14.96 -3.74 -14.25
CA SER A 115 14.93 -5.04 -13.56
C SER A 115 13.56 -5.74 -13.62
N LEU A 116 12.46 -5.00 -13.87
CA LEU A 116 11.16 -5.58 -14.25
C LEU A 116 11.18 -6.09 -15.69
N ALA A 117 12.32 -5.97 -16.37
CA ALA A 117 12.48 -6.38 -17.74
C ALA A 117 12.18 -7.86 -17.89
N TYR A 118 10.89 -8.11 -18.14
CA TYR A 118 10.47 -8.96 -19.20
C TYR A 118 11.53 -10.02 -19.56
N GLN A 119 11.37 -11.19 -19.04
CA GLN A 119 11.99 -12.34 -19.69
C GLN A 119 11.50 -12.29 -21.14
N ARG A 120 12.39 -11.89 -22.04
CA ARG A 120 12.06 -11.52 -23.43
C ARG A 120 11.15 -12.57 -24.04
N GLY A 121 9.88 -12.23 -24.25
CA GLY A 121 8.90 -13.05 -24.94
C GLY A 121 7.70 -13.54 -24.11
N GLN A 122 7.61 -13.22 -22.81
CA GLN A 122 6.39 -13.54 -22.03
C GLN A 122 5.80 -12.26 -21.41
N PRO A 123 4.45 -12.13 -21.37
CA PRO A 123 3.80 -11.00 -20.74
C PRO A 123 4.15 -10.92 -19.23
N PRO A 124 4.31 -9.71 -18.65
CA PRO A 124 4.55 -9.55 -17.23
C PRO A 124 3.43 -10.20 -16.42
N ALA A 125 3.81 -10.90 -15.34
CA ALA A 125 2.87 -11.60 -14.48
C ALA A 125 2.72 -10.85 -13.14
N ILE A 126 1.47 -10.61 -12.75
CA ILE A 126 1.12 -9.89 -11.52
C ILE A 126 0.20 -10.73 -10.63
N ALA A 127 0.43 -10.68 -9.33
CA ALA A 127 -0.51 -11.10 -8.29
C ALA A 127 -1.06 -9.87 -7.55
N VAL A 128 -2.37 -9.71 -7.55
CA VAL A 128 -3.06 -8.70 -6.73
C VAL A 128 -3.46 -9.38 -5.42
N LEU A 129 -2.73 -9.14 -4.33
CA LEU A 129 -3.02 -9.76 -3.04
C LEU A 129 -4.29 -9.19 -2.42
N PRO A 130 -4.98 -9.94 -1.54
CA PRO A 130 -6.15 -9.45 -0.83
C PRO A 130 -5.82 -8.18 -0.05
N PHE A 131 -6.62 -7.12 -0.24
CA PHE A 131 -6.39 -5.84 0.42
C PHE A 131 -6.77 -5.90 1.90
N ALA A 132 -6.02 -5.17 2.72
CA ALA A 132 -6.34 -5.00 4.13
C ALA A 132 -7.52 -4.04 4.31
N ASN A 133 -8.49 -4.41 5.17
CA ASN A 133 -9.50 -3.47 5.63
C ASN A 133 -8.89 -2.56 6.71
N LEU A 134 -8.58 -1.33 6.35
CA LEU A 134 -8.01 -0.30 7.22
C LEU A 134 -9.09 0.56 7.89
N SER A 135 -10.37 0.26 7.66
CA SER A 135 -11.49 0.96 8.28
C SER A 135 -11.61 0.58 9.75
N ASP A 136 -12.12 1.50 10.55
CA ASP A 136 -12.44 1.24 11.97
C ASP A 136 -13.49 0.14 12.16
N ASN A 137 -14.40 -0.04 11.18
CA ASN A 137 -15.45 -1.04 11.23
C ASN A 137 -15.05 -2.30 10.44
N PRO A 138 -14.89 -3.46 11.11
CA PRO A 138 -14.60 -4.73 10.43
C PRO A 138 -15.66 -5.13 9.39
N SER A 139 -16.92 -4.68 9.56
CA SER A 139 -17.98 -4.96 8.61
C SER A 139 -17.75 -4.36 7.22
N ASN A 140 -16.81 -3.41 7.06
CA ASN A 140 -16.41 -2.87 5.75
C ASN A 140 -15.53 -3.82 4.91
N LEU A 141 -15.27 -5.03 5.39
CA LEU A 141 -14.47 -6.01 4.65
C LEU A 141 -15.09 -6.33 3.28
N TYR A 142 -16.42 -6.42 3.17
CA TYR A 142 -17.10 -6.66 1.88
C TYR A 142 -16.76 -5.59 0.83
N PHE A 143 -16.65 -4.33 1.28
CA PHE A 143 -16.33 -3.21 0.41
C PHE A 143 -14.86 -3.27 -0.04
N THR A 144 -13.96 -3.60 0.88
CA THR A 144 -12.52 -3.81 0.59
C THR A 144 -12.33 -4.96 -0.41
N ASP A 145 -13.03 -6.08 -0.19
CA ASP A 145 -12.98 -7.25 -1.07
C ASP A 145 -13.59 -6.94 -2.45
N GLY A 146 -14.67 -6.16 -2.49
CA GLY A 146 -15.27 -5.71 -3.74
C GLY A 146 -14.32 -4.87 -4.59
N ILE A 147 -13.61 -3.91 -3.97
CA ILE A 147 -12.58 -3.12 -4.67
C ILE A 147 -11.45 -4.00 -5.18
N HIS A 148 -10.98 -4.97 -4.38
CA HIS A 148 -9.96 -5.92 -4.78
C HIS A 148 -10.40 -6.74 -6.00
N ASP A 149 -11.60 -7.31 -5.95
CA ASP A 149 -12.16 -8.15 -7.02
C ASP A 149 -12.34 -7.37 -8.33
N ASP A 150 -12.83 -6.13 -8.24
CA ASP A 150 -12.97 -5.25 -9.40
C ASP A 150 -11.62 -4.90 -10.02
N LEU A 151 -10.61 -4.55 -9.21
CA LEU A 151 -9.26 -4.24 -9.70
C LEU A 151 -8.63 -5.46 -10.37
N LEU A 152 -8.71 -6.63 -9.73
CA LEU A 152 -8.20 -7.86 -10.30
C LEU A 152 -8.88 -8.15 -11.64
N THR A 153 -10.22 -7.96 -11.72
CA THR A 153 -10.98 -8.14 -12.96
C THR A 153 -10.58 -7.15 -14.04
N ARG A 154 -10.34 -5.87 -13.69
CA ARG A 154 -9.92 -4.84 -14.67
C ARG A 154 -8.52 -5.11 -15.21
N ILE A 155 -7.57 -5.44 -14.34
CA ILE A 155 -6.20 -5.79 -14.73
C ILE A 155 -6.19 -7.05 -15.61
N SER A 156 -7.01 -8.05 -15.29
CA SER A 156 -7.09 -9.30 -16.08
C SER A 156 -7.65 -9.13 -17.50
N LYS A 157 -8.26 -7.99 -17.82
CA LYS A 157 -8.72 -7.65 -19.18
C LYS A 157 -7.61 -7.12 -20.07
N ILE A 158 -6.44 -6.79 -19.51
CA ILE A 158 -5.29 -6.32 -20.26
C ILE A 158 -4.52 -7.55 -20.78
N GLN A 159 -4.52 -7.75 -22.08
CA GLN A 159 -3.93 -8.95 -22.70
C GLN A 159 -2.43 -9.06 -22.47
N ASP A 160 -1.76 -7.93 -22.40
CA ASP A 160 -0.32 -7.85 -22.15
C ASP A 160 0.08 -8.10 -20.69
N ILE A 161 -0.87 -8.42 -19.80
CA ILE A 161 -0.61 -8.72 -18.39
C ILE A 161 -1.19 -10.06 -18.00
N LYS A 162 -0.34 -10.98 -17.53
CA LYS A 162 -0.78 -12.25 -16.95
C LYS A 162 -1.20 -12.03 -15.49
N THR A 163 -2.49 -12.03 -15.20
CA THR A 163 -3.03 -11.82 -13.84
C THR A 163 -3.33 -13.16 -13.17
N ILE A 164 -2.89 -13.33 -11.92
CA ILE A 164 -3.19 -14.53 -11.12
C ILE A 164 -4.64 -14.50 -10.65
N SER A 165 -5.28 -15.67 -10.64
CA SER A 165 -6.69 -15.81 -10.28
C SER A 165 -6.98 -15.40 -8.83
N ARG A 166 -8.20 -14.88 -8.58
CA ARG A 166 -8.70 -14.57 -7.25
C ARG A 166 -8.52 -15.73 -6.27
N THR A 167 -8.93 -16.93 -6.64
CA THR A 167 -8.86 -18.11 -5.77
C THR A 167 -7.44 -18.38 -5.28
N SER A 168 -6.44 -18.23 -6.15
CA SER A 168 -5.04 -18.45 -5.79
C SER A 168 -4.52 -17.37 -4.83
N VAL A 169 -4.82 -16.10 -5.08
CA VAL A 169 -4.33 -15.00 -4.23
C VAL A 169 -5.03 -14.96 -2.88
N MET A 170 -6.30 -15.37 -2.79
CA MET A 170 -7.06 -15.36 -1.54
C MET A 170 -6.50 -16.30 -0.47
N THR A 171 -5.70 -17.31 -0.85
CA THR A 171 -5.01 -18.19 0.11
C THR A 171 -3.93 -17.46 0.92
N TYR A 172 -3.54 -16.27 0.49
CA TYR A 172 -2.53 -15.43 1.16
C TYR A 172 -3.13 -14.31 2.00
N ARG A 173 -4.45 -14.28 2.20
CA ARG A 173 -5.07 -13.38 3.16
C ARG A 173 -4.49 -13.66 4.55
N ASP A 174 -4.05 -12.61 5.23
CA ASP A 174 -3.43 -12.68 6.57
C ASP A 174 -2.20 -13.62 6.67
N SER A 175 -1.52 -13.84 5.54
CA SER A 175 -0.32 -14.69 5.49
C SER A 175 0.89 -13.95 6.02
N ASP A 176 1.68 -14.62 6.89
CA ASP A 176 2.96 -14.12 7.38
C ASP A 176 4.15 -14.42 6.43
N LYS A 177 3.87 -14.99 5.24
CA LYS A 177 4.91 -15.30 4.26
C LYS A 177 5.51 -14.02 3.68
N LYS A 178 6.82 -14.05 3.42
CA LYS A 178 7.49 -12.97 2.70
C LYS A 178 6.98 -12.88 1.26
N LEU A 179 6.87 -11.67 0.71
CA LEU A 179 6.36 -11.42 -0.64
C LEU A 179 7.12 -12.20 -1.71
N GLY A 180 8.45 -12.28 -1.62
CA GLY A 180 9.26 -13.08 -2.55
C GLY A 180 8.95 -14.59 -2.51
N THR A 181 8.46 -15.13 -1.38
CA THR A 181 7.99 -16.52 -1.29
C THR A 181 6.63 -16.67 -1.97
N ILE A 182 5.71 -15.75 -1.71
CA ILE A 182 4.38 -15.72 -2.35
C ILE A 182 4.52 -15.61 -3.86
N ALA A 183 5.39 -14.73 -4.34
CA ALA A 183 5.64 -14.54 -5.75
C ALA A 183 6.17 -15.80 -6.44
N LYS A 184 7.09 -16.52 -5.80
CA LYS A 184 7.61 -17.81 -6.30
C LYS A 184 6.52 -18.87 -6.36
N GLU A 185 5.68 -18.98 -5.34
CA GLU A 185 4.57 -19.93 -5.29
C GLU A 185 3.52 -19.64 -6.36
N LEU A 186 3.26 -18.36 -6.66
CA LEU A 186 2.31 -17.91 -7.68
C LEU A 186 2.92 -17.80 -9.09
N GLY A 187 4.25 -17.87 -9.22
CA GLY A 187 4.96 -17.74 -10.49
C GLY A 187 4.84 -16.35 -11.10
N VAL A 188 4.97 -15.29 -10.27
CA VAL A 188 4.92 -13.90 -10.68
C VAL A 188 6.20 -13.15 -10.30
N SER A 189 6.51 -12.10 -11.06
CA SER A 189 7.59 -11.16 -10.74
C SER A 189 7.13 -9.94 -9.97
N THR A 190 5.83 -9.64 -10.00
CA THR A 190 5.28 -8.40 -9.45
C THR A 190 4.07 -8.69 -8.57
N ILE A 191 4.00 -7.99 -7.43
CA ILE A 191 2.89 -8.07 -6.48
C ILE A 191 2.28 -6.68 -6.31
N LEU A 192 0.95 -6.58 -6.41
CA LEU A 192 0.17 -5.44 -5.99
C LEU A 192 -0.46 -5.75 -4.63
N GLU A 193 -0.15 -4.95 -3.64
CA GLU A 193 -0.75 -5.04 -2.30
C GLU A 193 -1.25 -3.69 -1.82
N GLY A 194 -2.01 -3.68 -0.73
CA GLY A 194 -2.49 -2.45 -0.13
C GLY A 194 -3.67 -2.61 0.79
N GLY A 195 -4.39 -1.50 1.00
CA GLY A 195 -5.54 -1.48 1.89
C GLY A 195 -6.53 -0.39 1.55
N VAL A 196 -7.75 -0.62 2.00
CA VAL A 196 -8.90 0.28 1.82
C VAL A 196 -9.40 0.74 3.18
N GLN A 197 -9.55 2.04 3.34
CA GLN A 197 -10.13 2.69 4.51
C GLN A 197 -11.40 3.44 4.10
N ARG A 198 -12.51 3.11 4.76
CA ARG A 198 -13.75 3.88 4.68
C ARG A 198 -13.92 4.65 5.97
N SER A 199 -14.09 5.97 5.90
CA SER A 199 -14.30 6.85 7.05
C SER A 199 -15.36 7.91 6.71
N GLY A 200 -16.54 7.82 7.32
CA GLY A 200 -17.66 8.68 7.00
C GLY A 200 -18.01 8.62 5.51
N ASN A 201 -17.97 9.76 4.84
CA ASN A 201 -18.25 9.88 3.40
C ASN A 201 -16.98 9.86 2.53
N GLN A 202 -15.87 9.32 3.01
CA GLN A 202 -14.64 9.24 2.26
C GLN A 202 -14.13 7.79 2.16
N VAL A 203 -13.51 7.50 1.03
CA VAL A 203 -12.73 6.29 0.80
C VAL A 203 -11.28 6.67 0.54
N ARG A 204 -10.37 5.96 1.22
CA ARG A 204 -8.93 6.05 1.01
C ARG A 204 -8.39 4.69 0.60
N ILE A 205 -7.67 4.64 -0.50
CA ILE A 205 -7.07 3.43 -1.04
C ILE A 205 -5.56 3.66 -1.13
N ASN A 206 -4.79 2.85 -0.41
CA ASN A 206 -3.33 2.85 -0.44
C ASN A 206 -2.87 1.61 -1.17
N LEU A 207 -2.07 1.76 -2.22
CA LEU A 207 -1.56 0.64 -3.01
C LEU A 207 -0.07 0.78 -3.26
N GLN A 208 0.58 -0.36 -3.38
CA GLN A 208 1.99 -0.50 -3.65
C GLN A 208 2.20 -1.63 -4.64
N LEU A 209 2.98 -1.35 -5.68
CA LEU A 209 3.44 -2.35 -6.64
C LEU A 209 4.90 -2.68 -6.31
N ILE A 210 5.18 -3.94 -6.08
CA ILE A 210 6.45 -4.42 -5.54
C ILE A 210 7.07 -5.39 -6.53
N ASP A 211 8.35 -5.16 -6.82
CA ASP A 211 9.21 -6.15 -7.49
C ASP A 211 9.52 -7.26 -6.48
N ALA A 212 9.05 -8.46 -6.75
CA ALA A 212 9.13 -9.57 -5.81
C ALA A 212 10.52 -10.20 -5.70
N GLU A 213 11.43 -9.92 -6.63
CA GLU A 213 12.81 -10.39 -6.58
C GLU A 213 13.66 -9.53 -5.64
N THR A 214 13.49 -8.21 -5.73
CA THR A 214 14.27 -7.23 -4.98
C THR A 214 13.60 -6.72 -3.71
N ASP A 215 12.31 -7.03 -3.51
CA ASP A 215 11.45 -6.47 -2.44
C ASP A 215 11.36 -4.94 -2.48
N ALA A 216 11.55 -4.37 -3.67
CA ALA A 216 11.54 -2.93 -3.90
C ALA A 216 10.18 -2.43 -4.37
N HIS A 217 9.74 -1.31 -3.82
CA HIS A 217 8.54 -0.61 -4.30
C HIS A 217 8.84 0.05 -5.64
N VAL A 218 8.23 -0.44 -6.72
CA VAL A 218 8.36 0.15 -8.05
C VAL A 218 7.33 1.24 -8.31
N TRP A 219 6.23 1.21 -7.56
CA TRP A 219 5.22 2.25 -7.54
C TRP A 219 4.43 2.21 -6.24
N ALA A 220 4.04 3.37 -5.72
CA ALA A 220 3.15 3.50 -4.57
C ALA A 220 2.27 4.74 -4.72
N GLN A 221 0.98 4.62 -4.43
CA GLN A 221 0.03 5.73 -4.53
C GLN A 221 -1.07 5.63 -3.49
N THR A 222 -1.53 6.79 -3.03
CA THR A 222 -2.70 6.93 -2.15
C THR A 222 -3.76 7.74 -2.86
N TYR A 223 -4.97 7.19 -2.93
CA TYR A 223 -6.16 7.85 -3.47
C TYR A 223 -7.11 8.17 -2.32
N THR A 224 -7.53 9.42 -2.22
CA THR A 224 -8.57 9.83 -1.27
C THR A 224 -9.67 10.55 -2.06
N ARG A 225 -10.90 10.06 -1.97
CA ARG A 225 -12.06 10.58 -2.70
C ARG A 225 -13.31 10.54 -1.82
N ASP A 226 -14.28 11.35 -2.17
CA ASP A 226 -15.64 11.20 -1.62
C ASP A 226 -16.21 9.85 -2.04
N LEU A 227 -16.89 9.18 -1.11
CA LEU A 227 -17.45 7.86 -1.29
C LEU A 227 -18.71 7.93 -2.16
N THR A 228 -18.52 7.83 -3.46
CA THR A 228 -19.57 7.66 -4.47
C THR A 228 -19.19 6.50 -5.39
N ALA A 229 -20.17 5.84 -6.00
CA ALA A 229 -19.90 4.75 -6.94
C ALA A 229 -19.00 5.25 -8.10
N THR A 230 -19.29 6.43 -8.63
CA THR A 230 -18.50 7.05 -9.69
C THR A 230 -17.02 7.22 -9.30
N ASN A 231 -16.76 7.78 -8.13
CA ASN A 231 -15.39 7.98 -7.65
C ASN A 231 -14.64 6.64 -7.41
N VAL A 232 -15.35 5.62 -6.91
CA VAL A 232 -14.77 4.28 -6.75
C VAL A 232 -14.32 3.73 -8.10
N PHE A 233 -15.16 3.81 -9.14
CA PHE A 233 -14.80 3.33 -10.48
C PHE A 233 -13.71 4.15 -11.15
N ILE A 234 -13.70 5.49 -10.95
CA ILE A 234 -12.63 6.36 -11.45
C ILE A 234 -11.29 5.95 -10.85
N VAL A 235 -11.23 5.78 -9.52
CA VAL A 235 -9.99 5.38 -8.83
C VAL A 235 -9.53 3.99 -9.29
N GLN A 236 -10.43 3.04 -9.47
CA GLN A 236 -10.09 1.72 -10.00
C GLN A 236 -9.51 1.79 -11.42
N ALA A 237 -10.04 2.66 -12.27
CA ALA A 237 -9.49 2.90 -13.61
C ALA A 237 -8.10 3.54 -13.54
N GLU A 238 -7.93 4.60 -12.74
CA GLU A 238 -6.63 5.27 -12.50
C GLU A 238 -5.56 4.28 -12.04
N ILE A 239 -5.89 3.40 -11.08
CA ILE A 239 -4.98 2.37 -10.58
C ILE A 239 -4.61 1.37 -11.67
N THR A 240 -5.61 0.90 -12.43
CA THR A 240 -5.39 -0.09 -13.50
C THR A 240 -4.47 0.47 -14.59
N GLU A 241 -4.69 1.73 -15.01
CA GLU A 241 -3.84 2.42 -15.98
C GLU A 241 -2.43 2.66 -15.45
N ALA A 242 -2.27 3.02 -14.17
CA ALA A 242 -0.97 3.20 -13.53
C ALA A 242 -0.18 1.88 -13.48
N VAL A 243 -0.83 0.78 -13.06
CA VAL A 243 -0.22 -0.56 -13.03
C VAL A 243 0.21 -0.99 -14.42
N ALA A 244 -0.65 -0.83 -15.43
CA ALA A 244 -0.32 -1.12 -16.82
C ALA A 244 0.90 -0.31 -17.31
N GLY A 245 0.95 0.98 -16.99
CA GLY A 245 2.06 1.86 -17.34
C GLY A 245 3.39 1.41 -16.72
N VAL A 246 3.40 1.04 -15.44
CA VAL A 246 4.60 0.53 -14.75
C VAL A 246 5.06 -0.80 -15.33
N LEU A 247 4.12 -1.69 -15.67
CA LEU A 247 4.41 -2.98 -16.30
C LEU A 247 4.69 -2.88 -17.80
N GLN A 248 4.69 -1.65 -18.37
CA GLN A 248 4.93 -1.37 -19.78
C GLN A 248 3.94 -2.09 -20.72
N ALA A 249 2.74 -2.41 -20.22
CA ALA A 249 1.67 -2.99 -21.01
C ALA A 249 0.97 -1.92 -21.85
N ILE A 250 0.65 -2.25 -23.10
CA ILE A 250 -0.02 -1.34 -24.02
C ILE A 250 -1.50 -1.67 -24.03
N LEU A 251 -2.33 -0.72 -23.58
CA LEU A 251 -3.79 -0.86 -23.64
C LEU A 251 -4.29 -0.48 -25.03
N SER A 252 -4.99 -1.41 -25.68
CA SER A 252 -5.81 -1.08 -26.85
C SER A 252 -6.99 -0.16 -26.48
N GLU A 253 -7.60 0.47 -27.48
CA GLU A 253 -8.76 1.36 -27.26
C GLU A 253 -9.96 0.61 -26.65
N ASP A 254 -10.14 -0.68 -26.99
CA ASP A 254 -11.20 -1.51 -26.41
C ASP A 254 -10.93 -1.84 -24.94
N GLU A 255 -9.71 -2.20 -24.59
CA GLU A 255 -9.30 -2.44 -23.21
C GLU A 255 -9.41 -1.16 -22.38
N ARG A 256 -9.00 -0.01 -22.91
CA ARG A 256 -9.16 1.28 -22.23
C ARG A 256 -10.62 1.58 -21.94
N ARG A 257 -11.54 1.36 -22.90
CA ARG A 257 -12.98 1.50 -22.67
C ARG A 257 -13.50 0.55 -21.60
N GLN A 258 -13.01 -0.69 -21.55
CA GLN A 258 -13.39 -1.67 -20.53
C GLN A 258 -12.87 -1.29 -19.14
N VAL A 259 -11.64 -0.79 -19.05
CA VAL A 259 -11.03 -0.31 -17.78
C VAL A 259 -11.80 0.90 -17.24
N GLN A 260 -12.25 1.82 -18.10
CA GLN A 260 -12.97 3.05 -17.72
C GLN A 260 -14.48 2.83 -17.50
N LYS A 261 -15.01 1.62 -17.72
CA LYS A 261 -16.44 1.36 -17.57
C LYS A 261 -16.93 1.60 -16.13
N GLN A 262 -18.02 2.35 -16.02
CA GLN A 262 -18.74 2.62 -14.76
C GLN A 262 -20.11 1.94 -14.82
N PRO A 263 -20.28 0.75 -14.19
CA PRO A 263 -21.53 -0.02 -14.27
C PRO A 263 -22.75 0.66 -13.67
N THR A 264 -22.55 1.47 -12.62
CA THR A 264 -23.61 2.18 -11.92
C THR A 264 -23.11 3.51 -11.34
N ALA A 265 -23.98 4.49 -11.18
CA ALA A 265 -23.73 5.71 -10.39
C ALA A 265 -24.33 5.59 -8.95
N ASN A 266 -25.10 4.54 -8.68
CA ASN A 266 -25.73 4.30 -7.39
C ASN A 266 -24.78 3.58 -6.43
N LEU A 267 -24.39 4.24 -5.35
CA LEU A 267 -23.50 3.66 -4.33
C LEU A 267 -24.15 2.48 -3.60
N GLN A 268 -25.46 2.56 -3.33
CA GLN A 268 -26.17 1.49 -2.63
C GLN A 268 -26.22 0.22 -3.49
N ALA A 269 -26.46 0.36 -4.79
CA ALA A 269 -26.39 -0.76 -5.73
C ALA A 269 -25.00 -1.40 -5.78
N LEU A 270 -23.93 -0.58 -5.80
CA LEU A 270 -22.57 -1.09 -5.75
C LEU A 270 -22.26 -1.83 -4.44
N GLU A 271 -22.66 -1.26 -3.30
CA GLU A 271 -22.49 -1.90 -1.99
C GLU A 271 -23.27 -3.21 -1.87
N ALA A 272 -24.50 -3.24 -2.36
CA ALA A 272 -25.32 -4.45 -2.38
C ALA A 272 -24.70 -5.56 -3.26
N TYR A 273 -24.13 -5.19 -4.41
CA TYR A 273 -23.38 -6.12 -5.26
C TYR A 273 -22.14 -6.69 -4.54
N TYR A 274 -21.35 -5.86 -3.89
CA TYR A 274 -20.17 -6.31 -3.14
C TYR A 274 -20.55 -7.22 -1.96
N LEU A 275 -21.65 -6.90 -1.27
CA LEU A 275 -22.17 -7.73 -0.18
C LEU A 275 -22.66 -9.09 -0.70
N GLY A 276 -23.33 -9.10 -1.85
CA GLY A 276 -23.71 -10.32 -2.55
C GLY A 276 -22.51 -11.21 -2.88
N ASN A 277 -21.42 -10.62 -3.39
CA ASN A 277 -20.18 -11.35 -3.66
C ASN A 277 -19.58 -11.96 -2.38
N GLN A 278 -19.59 -11.23 -1.27
CA GLN A 278 -19.08 -11.72 0.02
C GLN A 278 -19.90 -12.93 0.52
N PHE A 279 -21.22 -12.87 0.45
CA PHE A 279 -22.07 -13.99 0.84
C PHE A 279 -21.89 -15.19 -0.09
N ASN A 280 -21.86 -14.97 -1.40
CA ASN A 280 -21.65 -16.03 -2.39
C ASN A 280 -20.34 -16.79 -2.19
N ALA A 281 -19.28 -16.11 -1.73
CA ALA A 281 -17.97 -16.73 -1.46
C ALA A 281 -17.98 -17.72 -0.27
N GLN A 282 -19.02 -17.73 0.57
CA GLN A 282 -19.12 -18.65 1.72
C GLN A 282 -19.67 -20.04 1.36
N HIS A 283 -20.32 -20.18 0.19
CA HIS A 283 -20.83 -21.44 -0.38
C HIS A 283 -21.75 -22.28 0.55
N THR A 284 -22.45 -21.64 1.50
CA THR A 284 -23.49 -22.29 2.33
C THR A 284 -24.87 -21.97 1.80
N SER A 285 -25.89 -22.81 2.09
CA SER A 285 -27.26 -22.55 1.65
C SER A 285 -27.78 -21.19 2.14
N ASP A 286 -27.59 -20.86 3.42
CA ASP A 286 -27.97 -19.56 4.00
C ASP A 286 -27.24 -18.39 3.32
N SER A 287 -25.94 -18.53 3.07
CA SER A 287 -25.18 -17.46 2.42
C SER A 287 -25.57 -17.26 0.95
N ILE A 288 -25.99 -18.32 0.25
CA ILE A 288 -26.49 -18.21 -1.12
C ILE A 288 -27.82 -17.45 -1.16
N GLU A 289 -28.76 -17.74 -0.24
CA GLU A 289 -30.03 -17.00 -0.14
C GLU A 289 -29.78 -15.52 0.14
N ARG A 290 -28.88 -15.20 1.07
CA ARG A 290 -28.48 -13.82 1.37
C ARG A 290 -27.81 -13.14 0.18
N ALA A 291 -26.99 -13.88 -0.59
CA ALA A 291 -26.38 -13.35 -1.80
C ALA A 291 -27.42 -12.99 -2.86
N ILE A 292 -28.45 -13.84 -3.04
CA ILE A 292 -29.56 -13.58 -3.98
C ILE A 292 -30.30 -12.29 -3.59
N LEU A 293 -30.64 -12.12 -2.32
CA LEU A 293 -31.31 -10.90 -1.83
C LEU A 293 -30.46 -9.65 -2.04
N ALA A 294 -29.16 -9.75 -1.78
CA ALA A 294 -28.25 -8.64 -1.99
C ALA A 294 -28.11 -8.27 -3.50
N TYR A 295 -28.02 -9.26 -4.39
CA TYR A 295 -27.99 -9.01 -5.83
C TYR A 295 -29.33 -8.45 -6.36
N GLN A 296 -30.47 -8.88 -5.84
CA GLN A 296 -31.78 -8.28 -6.17
C GLN A 296 -31.79 -6.79 -5.80
N SER A 297 -31.32 -6.44 -4.60
CA SER A 297 -31.22 -5.04 -4.17
C SER A 297 -30.22 -4.23 -5.01
N ALA A 298 -29.25 -4.88 -5.67
CA ALA A 298 -28.29 -4.19 -6.54
C ALA A 298 -28.86 -3.83 -7.92
N VAL A 299 -29.95 -4.46 -8.36
CA VAL A 299 -30.58 -4.23 -9.68
C VAL A 299 -31.85 -3.39 -9.60
N GLU A 300 -32.39 -3.16 -8.41
CA GLU A 300 -33.51 -2.23 -8.13
C GLU A 300 -33.01 -0.78 -8.05
#